data_28ffc5df92a41481b8336aa735fa3ce3
#
_entry.id   28ffc5df92a41481b8336aa735fa3ce3
#
_cell.length_a   1.000
_cell.length_b   1.000
_cell.length_c   1.000
_cell.angle_alpha   90.00
_cell.angle_beta   90.00
_cell.angle_gamma   90.00
#
_symmetry.space_group_name_H-M   'P 1'
#
loop_
_entity.id
_entity.type
_entity.pdbx_description
1 polymer ?
#
loop_
_entity_poly.entity_id
_entity_poly.type
_entity_poly.pdbx_seq_one_letter_code
_entity_poly.pdbx_strand_id
1 'polypeptide(L)'
;MPGWHDLTKDLQKAGKVRMAGIIQEQHPDRCRLFMQWKQMDWPILTDSFNRLEVAAVPITLLIDEHGVIRKVRARSSDLKTFLETDYPKPVNSLKPTSAEIRNKLEGEAIQNNSAAHVASATSKAEWGDLHNLGQAIEAFDALKTGRPKDGWLRFRAGVAFRKRYDSAARLAGDFANAIENWGEALEIDPNQYIWRRRIQQYGPRLDKPYPFYDWVPAARKEITARGETPTSLGVEPGGAEFAKPLKRFAASSDTPSNPDPRKRIAPDIEKFIRIESTVVPSTKGSSPALRVHLVFRPNAENKAHWNNEAEGVIVWLDAPNGWKLDRQKQEIPNDAGAVSDKPRSLEIELTGDRGAKNAATTLKGYALYYACEDVDGVCVYRRQDFTVPLK
;
A
#
# COMPACT_ATOMS: atom_id res chain seq x y z
N MET A 1 7.96 -11.05 8.70
CA MET A 1 8.86 -12.00 7.99
C MET A 1 9.81 -12.73 8.95
N PRO A 2 10.67 -12.07 9.78
CA PRO A 2 11.56 -12.81 10.70
C PRO A 2 10.83 -13.77 11.65
N GLY A 3 9.68 -13.38 12.21
CA GLY A 3 8.92 -14.25 13.10
C GLY A 3 8.44 -15.56 12.45
N TRP A 4 8.06 -15.51 11.17
CA TRP A 4 7.75 -16.73 10.42
C TRP A 4 8.98 -17.59 10.19
N HIS A 5 10.15 -16.97 9.92
CA HIS A 5 11.40 -17.71 9.78
C HIS A 5 11.75 -18.45 11.07
N ASP A 6 11.71 -17.75 12.20
CA ASP A 6 12.00 -18.38 13.51
C ASP A 6 11.03 -19.51 13.85
N LEU A 7 9.76 -19.34 13.52
CA LEU A 7 8.73 -20.35 13.76
C LEU A 7 8.91 -21.60 12.89
N THR A 8 9.39 -21.44 11.65
CA THR A 8 9.37 -22.52 10.66
C THR A 8 10.74 -23.15 10.38
N LYS A 9 11.85 -22.55 10.81
CA LYS A 9 13.20 -23.01 10.49
C LYS A 9 13.46 -24.49 10.85
N ASP A 10 13.01 -24.94 12.02
CA ASP A 10 13.20 -26.32 12.44
C ASP A 10 12.22 -27.29 11.75
N LEU A 11 11.02 -26.83 11.44
CA LEU A 11 10.04 -27.58 10.62
C LEU A 11 10.52 -27.76 9.18
N GLN A 12 11.20 -26.74 8.62
CA GLN A 12 11.81 -26.82 7.30
C GLN A 12 12.99 -27.83 7.28
N LYS A 13 13.87 -27.78 8.31
CA LYS A 13 14.96 -28.76 8.46
C LYS A 13 14.43 -30.19 8.60
N ALA A 14 13.30 -30.35 9.28
CA ALA A 14 12.63 -31.65 9.44
C ALA A 14 11.81 -32.06 8.19
N GLY A 15 11.79 -31.25 7.13
CA GLY A 15 11.05 -31.52 5.88
C GLY A 15 9.51 -31.44 6.02
N LYS A 16 9.00 -30.93 7.14
CA LYS A 16 7.57 -30.83 7.42
C LYS A 16 6.89 -29.63 6.75
N VAL A 17 7.66 -28.57 6.47
CA VAL A 17 7.19 -27.33 5.85
C VAL A 17 8.19 -26.87 4.82
N ARG A 18 7.72 -26.25 3.76
CA ARG A 18 8.54 -25.45 2.84
C ARG A 18 8.00 -24.04 2.84
N MET A 19 8.88 -23.07 3.12
CA MET A 19 8.55 -21.66 3.04
C MET A 19 9.00 -21.09 1.72
N ALA A 20 8.19 -20.20 1.14
CA ALA A 20 8.59 -19.35 0.01
C ALA A 20 7.97 -17.96 0.24
N GLY A 21 8.73 -16.92 -0.06
CA GLY A 21 8.23 -15.55 -0.04
C GLY A 21 7.96 -15.04 -1.45
N ILE A 22 6.97 -14.16 -1.59
CA ILE A 22 6.73 -13.41 -2.83
C ILE A 22 6.75 -11.93 -2.46
N ILE A 23 7.65 -11.17 -3.08
CA ILE A 23 7.81 -9.75 -2.82
C ILE A 23 7.21 -8.91 -3.94
N GLN A 24 6.60 -7.80 -3.55
CA GLN A 24 6.00 -6.80 -4.44
C GLN A 24 6.95 -5.62 -4.72
N GLU A 25 8.26 -5.87 -4.73
CA GLU A 25 9.30 -4.88 -4.97
C GLU A 25 9.55 -4.65 -6.46
N GLN A 26 9.99 -3.45 -6.82
CA GLN A 26 10.43 -3.13 -8.18
C GLN A 26 11.70 -3.91 -8.55
N HIS A 27 12.62 -4.04 -7.59
CA HIS A 27 13.90 -4.74 -7.71
C HIS A 27 14.11 -5.72 -6.55
N PRO A 28 14.71 -6.90 -6.79
CA PRO A 28 14.84 -7.94 -5.77
C PRO A 28 15.96 -7.69 -4.75
N ASP A 29 16.93 -6.83 -5.08
CA ASP A 29 18.16 -6.62 -4.31
C ASP A 29 17.90 -6.09 -2.88
N ARG A 30 16.89 -5.24 -2.68
CA ARG A 30 16.51 -4.78 -1.33
C ARG A 30 16.05 -5.95 -0.45
N CYS A 31 15.27 -6.85 -1.02
CA CYS A 31 14.85 -8.04 -0.29
C CYS A 31 16.03 -8.97 -0.02
N ARG A 32 16.96 -9.14 -0.98
CA ARG A 32 18.18 -9.94 -0.78
C ARG A 32 19.02 -9.37 0.35
N LEU A 33 19.22 -8.06 0.41
CA LEU A 33 19.92 -7.41 1.52
C LEU A 33 19.22 -7.65 2.86
N PHE A 34 17.89 -7.56 2.90
CA PHE A 34 17.11 -7.83 4.11
C PHE A 34 17.24 -9.28 4.56
N MET A 35 17.14 -10.23 3.63
CA MET A 35 17.31 -11.66 3.88
C MET A 35 18.72 -11.96 4.44
N GLN A 36 19.76 -11.40 3.82
CA GLN A 36 21.14 -11.50 4.29
C GLN A 36 21.28 -10.92 5.71
N TRP A 37 20.72 -9.74 5.95
CA TRP A 37 20.76 -9.08 7.26
C TRP A 37 20.13 -9.94 8.35
N LYS A 38 18.93 -10.47 8.09
CA LYS A 38 18.16 -11.29 9.05
C LYS A 38 18.52 -12.78 8.99
N GLN A 39 19.53 -13.17 8.20
CA GLN A 39 19.97 -14.57 8.04
C GLN A 39 18.80 -15.52 7.70
N MET A 40 17.92 -15.09 6.80
CA MET A 40 16.77 -15.85 6.34
C MET A 40 17.15 -16.60 5.06
N ASP A 41 16.76 -17.86 4.94
CA ASP A 41 17.25 -18.80 3.93
C ASP A 41 16.19 -19.39 2.98
N TRP A 42 14.91 -19.01 3.14
CA TRP A 42 13.88 -19.51 2.23
C TRP A 42 13.90 -18.82 0.86
N PRO A 43 13.45 -19.51 -0.21
CA PRO A 43 13.39 -18.90 -1.53
C PRO A 43 12.42 -17.71 -1.59
N ILE A 44 12.84 -16.66 -2.31
CA ILE A 44 12.04 -15.47 -2.57
C ILE A 44 11.79 -15.35 -4.07
N LEU A 45 10.53 -15.22 -4.43
CA LEU A 45 10.08 -14.87 -5.77
C LEU A 45 9.77 -13.37 -5.82
N THR A 46 10.02 -12.76 -6.96
CA THR A 46 9.71 -11.33 -7.18
C THR A 46 8.49 -11.21 -8.09
N ASP A 47 7.50 -10.45 -7.65
CA ASP A 47 6.30 -10.11 -8.42
C ASP A 47 6.17 -8.59 -8.54
N SER A 48 7.07 -7.97 -9.29
CA SER A 48 7.11 -6.53 -9.47
C SER A 48 5.88 -5.97 -10.17
N PHE A 49 5.23 -6.78 -10.98
CA PHE A 49 4.01 -6.42 -11.73
C PHE A 49 2.71 -6.72 -10.97
N ASN A 50 2.81 -7.22 -9.74
CA ASN A 50 1.67 -7.63 -8.93
C ASN A 50 0.70 -8.56 -9.71
N ARG A 51 1.24 -9.65 -10.24
CA ARG A 51 0.49 -10.65 -11.02
C ARG A 51 -0.55 -11.38 -10.19
N LEU A 52 -0.32 -11.47 -8.88
CA LEU A 52 -1.27 -12.04 -7.92
C LEU A 52 -2.44 -11.09 -7.59
N GLU A 53 -2.40 -9.87 -8.12
CA GLU A 53 -3.46 -8.85 -7.98
C GLU A 53 -3.86 -8.59 -6.53
N VAL A 54 -2.90 -8.64 -5.60
CA VAL A 54 -3.15 -8.35 -4.19
C VAL A 54 -3.18 -6.83 -3.96
N ALA A 55 -4.12 -6.38 -3.16
CA ALA A 55 -4.29 -4.95 -2.86
C ALA A 55 -3.38 -4.47 -1.73
N ALA A 56 -2.98 -5.36 -0.83
CA ALA A 56 -2.16 -5.06 0.34
C ALA A 56 -1.28 -6.24 0.75
N VAL A 57 -0.23 -5.98 1.53
CA VAL A 57 0.70 -6.97 2.10
C VAL A 57 0.93 -6.64 3.59
N PRO A 58 1.35 -7.59 4.42
CA PRO A 58 1.65 -8.99 4.12
C PRO A 58 0.41 -9.88 4.00
N ILE A 59 0.51 -10.92 3.17
CA ILE A 59 -0.51 -11.98 3.09
C ILE A 59 0.19 -13.32 3.27
N THR A 60 -0.18 -14.08 4.28
CA THR A 60 0.30 -15.43 4.51
C THR A 60 -0.72 -16.45 4.00
N LEU A 61 -0.27 -17.41 3.21
CA LEU A 61 -1.06 -18.51 2.69
C LEU A 61 -0.56 -19.83 3.29
N LEU A 62 -1.46 -20.68 3.74
CA LEU A 62 -1.17 -22.08 4.04
C LEU A 62 -1.65 -22.93 2.87
N ILE A 63 -0.72 -23.66 2.28
CA ILE A 63 -0.93 -24.49 1.08
C ILE A 63 -0.57 -25.92 1.44
N ASP A 64 -1.48 -26.85 1.22
CA ASP A 64 -1.27 -28.27 1.54
C ASP A 64 -0.31 -28.95 0.54
N GLU A 65 0.01 -30.22 0.81
CA GLU A 65 0.89 -31.07 0.00
C GLU A 65 0.36 -31.33 -1.44
N HIS A 66 -0.91 -31.05 -1.66
CA HIS A 66 -1.56 -31.16 -2.97
C HIS A 66 -1.57 -29.83 -3.76
N GLY A 67 -1.02 -28.74 -3.14
CA GLY A 67 -0.97 -27.41 -3.74
C GLY A 67 -2.29 -26.65 -3.64
N VAL A 68 -3.17 -27.01 -2.71
CA VAL A 68 -4.44 -26.31 -2.46
C VAL A 68 -4.27 -25.30 -1.34
N ILE A 69 -4.71 -24.05 -1.56
CA ILE A 69 -4.72 -23.03 -0.52
C ILE A 69 -5.80 -23.37 0.49
N ARG A 70 -5.43 -23.70 1.73
CA ARG A 70 -6.32 -24.04 2.83
C ARG A 70 -6.66 -22.84 3.70
N LYS A 71 -5.76 -21.88 3.78
CA LYS A 71 -6.01 -20.65 4.53
C LYS A 71 -5.34 -19.45 3.89
N VAL A 72 -6.09 -18.36 3.79
CA VAL A 72 -5.61 -17.05 3.40
C VAL A 72 -5.54 -16.17 4.64
N ARG A 73 -4.53 -15.29 4.73
CA ARG A 73 -4.23 -14.45 5.90
C ARG A 73 -4.03 -15.29 7.16
N ALA A 74 -3.26 -16.38 7.02
CA ALA A 74 -2.94 -17.26 8.13
C ALA A 74 -2.09 -16.56 9.19
N ARG A 75 -2.38 -16.83 10.45
CA ARG A 75 -1.60 -16.40 11.62
C ARG A 75 -0.68 -17.53 12.08
N SER A 76 0.34 -17.18 12.85
CA SER A 76 1.26 -18.17 13.44
C SER A 76 0.54 -19.26 14.24
N SER A 77 -0.56 -18.90 14.92
CA SER A 77 -1.40 -19.84 15.66
C SER A 77 -2.09 -20.90 14.80
N ASP A 78 -2.28 -20.63 13.51
CA ASP A 78 -2.95 -21.56 12.59
C ASP A 78 -2.04 -22.71 12.13
N LEU A 79 -0.72 -22.51 12.22
CA LEU A 79 0.26 -23.43 11.66
C LEU A 79 0.19 -24.83 12.29
N LYS A 80 0.02 -24.90 13.60
CA LYS A 80 -0.08 -26.19 14.30
C LYS A 80 -1.23 -27.03 13.78
N THR A 81 -2.43 -26.46 13.80
CA THR A 81 -3.65 -27.15 13.33
C THR A 81 -3.52 -27.54 11.85
N PHE A 82 -2.94 -26.65 11.02
CA PHE A 82 -2.70 -26.94 9.62
C PHE A 82 -1.79 -28.15 9.41
N LEU A 83 -0.71 -28.30 10.19
CA LEU A 83 0.23 -29.41 10.09
C LEU A 83 -0.30 -30.74 10.66
N GLU A 84 -1.26 -30.66 11.55
CA GLU A 84 -1.89 -31.84 12.18
C GLU A 84 -3.13 -32.33 11.40
N THR A 85 -3.50 -31.63 10.32
CA THR A 85 -4.69 -31.96 9.51
C THR A 85 -4.28 -32.75 8.27
N ASP A 86 -4.90 -33.91 8.06
CA ASP A 86 -4.78 -34.67 6.81
C ASP A 86 -5.72 -34.07 5.75
N TYR A 87 -5.17 -33.69 4.61
CA TYR A 87 -5.92 -33.07 3.54
C TYR A 87 -6.22 -34.06 2.41
N PRO A 88 -7.49 -34.15 1.95
CA PRO A 88 -7.85 -35.06 0.87
C PRO A 88 -7.23 -34.57 -0.46
N LYS A 89 -6.71 -35.51 -1.24
CA LYS A 89 -6.21 -35.22 -2.57
C LYS A 89 -7.36 -34.74 -3.47
N PRO A 90 -7.21 -33.59 -4.19
CA PRO A 90 -8.23 -33.12 -5.13
C PRO A 90 -8.48 -34.13 -6.24
N VAL A 91 -9.74 -34.32 -6.61
CA VAL A 91 -10.17 -35.32 -7.63
C VAL A 91 -9.65 -34.95 -9.03
N ASN A 92 -9.38 -33.66 -9.32
CA ASN A 92 -8.89 -33.15 -10.62
C ASN A 92 -7.71 -32.20 -10.44
N SER A 93 -6.52 -32.71 -10.21
CA SER A 93 -5.30 -31.90 -10.15
C SER A 93 -4.42 -32.10 -11.40
N LEU A 94 -4.92 -31.73 -12.57
CA LEU A 94 -4.05 -31.47 -13.71
C LEU A 94 -3.35 -30.13 -13.46
N LYS A 95 -2.08 -30.18 -13.03
CA LYS A 95 -1.23 -28.99 -12.98
C LYS A 95 -0.69 -28.76 -14.38
N PRO A 96 -1.11 -27.72 -15.11
CA PRO A 96 -0.52 -27.42 -16.39
C PRO A 96 0.97 -27.13 -16.20
N THR A 97 1.79 -27.64 -17.10
CA THR A 97 3.23 -27.33 -17.11
C THR A 97 3.45 -25.86 -17.45
N SER A 98 4.60 -25.31 -17.08
CA SER A 98 4.97 -23.93 -17.45
C SER A 98 4.97 -23.71 -18.96
N ALA A 99 5.28 -24.76 -19.75
CA ALA A 99 5.22 -24.72 -21.20
C ALA A 99 3.77 -24.65 -21.72
N GLU A 100 2.87 -25.44 -21.15
CA GLU A 100 1.44 -25.42 -21.52
C GLU A 100 0.80 -24.07 -21.17
N ILE A 101 1.13 -23.50 -20.01
CA ILE A 101 0.65 -22.15 -19.63
C ILE A 101 1.17 -21.11 -20.63
N ARG A 102 2.46 -21.15 -20.99
CA ARG A 102 3.06 -20.22 -21.95
C ARG A 102 2.41 -20.34 -23.32
N ASN A 103 2.33 -21.55 -23.86
CA ASN A 103 1.73 -21.81 -25.17
C ASN A 103 0.27 -21.39 -25.23
N LYS A 104 -0.48 -21.59 -24.14
CA LYS A 104 -1.86 -21.13 -24.02
C LYS A 104 -1.94 -19.61 -24.05
N LEU A 105 -1.11 -18.92 -23.29
CA LEU A 105 -1.08 -17.44 -23.25
C LEU A 105 -0.68 -16.85 -24.61
N GLU A 106 0.29 -17.44 -25.29
CA GLU A 106 0.72 -17.02 -26.63
C GLU A 106 -0.38 -17.28 -27.67
N GLY A 107 -1.02 -18.44 -27.64
CA GLY A 107 -2.14 -18.78 -28.53
C GLY A 107 -3.36 -17.87 -28.32
N GLU A 108 -3.70 -17.56 -27.08
CA GLU A 108 -4.80 -16.65 -26.75
C GLU A 108 -4.48 -15.19 -27.13
N ALA A 109 -3.21 -14.77 -27.02
CA ALA A 109 -2.76 -13.45 -27.47
C ALA A 109 -2.95 -13.28 -28.99
N ILE A 110 -2.64 -14.32 -29.79
CA ILE A 110 -2.83 -14.32 -31.25
C ILE A 110 -4.34 -14.19 -31.61
N GLN A 111 -5.24 -14.68 -30.77
CA GLN A 111 -6.70 -14.60 -30.97
C GLN A 111 -7.34 -13.28 -30.51
N ASN A 112 -6.56 -12.20 -30.30
CA ASN A 112 -7.03 -10.90 -29.81
C ASN A 112 -7.73 -10.96 -28.43
N ASN A 113 -7.41 -11.92 -27.58
CA ASN A 113 -7.84 -11.95 -26.20
C ASN A 113 -7.05 -10.91 -25.40
N SER A 114 -7.72 -9.83 -24.98
CA SER A 114 -7.07 -8.71 -24.29
C SER A 114 -6.43 -9.09 -22.95
N ALA A 115 -6.93 -10.11 -22.25
CA ALA A 115 -6.35 -10.63 -21.01
C ALA A 115 -5.03 -11.37 -21.29
N ALA A 116 -4.98 -12.17 -22.35
CA ALA A 116 -3.77 -12.86 -22.79
C ALA A 116 -2.70 -11.87 -23.27
N HIS A 117 -3.08 -10.78 -23.95
CA HIS A 117 -2.15 -9.71 -24.30
C HIS A 117 -1.51 -9.04 -23.09
N VAL A 118 -2.31 -8.74 -22.05
CA VAL A 118 -1.78 -8.19 -20.78
C VAL A 118 -0.84 -9.19 -20.12
N ALA A 119 -1.20 -10.47 -20.07
CA ALA A 119 -0.37 -11.52 -19.49
C ALA A 119 0.94 -11.71 -20.27
N SER A 120 0.89 -11.69 -21.61
CA SER A 120 2.08 -11.77 -22.48
C SER A 120 2.99 -10.56 -22.30
N ALA A 121 2.45 -9.34 -22.34
CA ALA A 121 3.23 -8.12 -22.10
C ALA A 121 3.87 -8.11 -20.71
N THR A 122 3.13 -8.52 -19.68
CA THR A 122 3.64 -8.64 -18.32
C THR A 122 4.77 -9.67 -18.23
N SER A 123 4.60 -10.84 -18.88
CA SER A 123 5.63 -11.89 -18.91
C SER A 123 6.91 -11.42 -19.61
N LYS A 124 6.79 -10.73 -20.76
CA LYS A 124 7.94 -10.13 -21.45
C LYS A 124 8.67 -9.11 -20.59
N ALA A 125 7.94 -8.27 -19.87
CA ALA A 125 8.52 -7.25 -19.00
C ALA A 125 9.16 -7.83 -17.72
N GLU A 126 8.66 -8.95 -17.20
CA GLU A 126 9.20 -9.60 -15.98
C GLU A 126 10.42 -10.47 -16.27
N TRP A 127 10.34 -11.29 -17.34
CA TRP A 127 11.30 -12.36 -17.63
C TRP A 127 12.14 -12.11 -18.88
N GLY A 128 11.78 -11.13 -19.69
CA GLY A 128 12.48 -10.82 -20.93
C GLY A 128 13.75 -9.98 -20.71
N ASP A 129 14.51 -9.85 -21.78
CA ASP A 129 15.64 -8.92 -21.86
C ASP A 129 15.18 -7.46 -22.07
N LEU A 130 16.12 -6.55 -22.27
CA LEU A 130 15.81 -5.12 -22.46
C LEU A 130 15.00 -4.84 -23.74
N HIS A 131 15.16 -5.66 -24.79
CA HIS A 131 14.37 -5.55 -26.02
C HIS A 131 12.90 -5.96 -25.76
N ASN A 132 12.70 -7.06 -25.06
CA ASN A 132 11.37 -7.52 -24.63
C ASN A 132 10.66 -6.50 -23.74
N LEU A 133 11.41 -5.78 -22.90
CA LEU A 133 10.87 -4.72 -22.04
C LEU A 133 10.33 -3.55 -22.90
N GLY A 134 11.02 -3.14 -23.96
CA GLY A 134 10.53 -2.15 -24.92
C GLY A 134 9.22 -2.58 -25.57
N GLN A 135 9.16 -3.82 -26.11
CA GLN A 135 7.95 -4.39 -26.70
C GLN A 135 6.78 -4.49 -25.69
N ALA A 136 7.08 -4.79 -24.43
CA ALA A 136 6.07 -4.85 -23.38
C ALA A 136 5.45 -3.46 -23.13
N ILE A 137 6.28 -2.41 -23.10
CA ILE A 137 5.82 -1.02 -22.95
C ILE A 137 4.89 -0.62 -24.10
N GLU A 138 5.30 -0.89 -25.36
CA GLU A 138 4.46 -0.64 -26.53
C GLU A 138 3.12 -1.37 -26.46
N ALA A 139 3.15 -2.64 -26.03
CA ALA A 139 1.93 -3.42 -25.85
C ALA A 139 1.02 -2.84 -24.74
N PHE A 140 1.59 -2.40 -23.61
CA PHE A 140 0.81 -1.74 -22.57
C PHE A 140 0.20 -0.42 -23.05
N ASP A 141 0.93 0.38 -23.82
CA ASP A 141 0.44 1.64 -24.34
C ASP A 141 -0.70 1.44 -25.35
N ALA A 142 -0.59 0.44 -26.21
CA ALA A 142 -1.67 0.07 -27.14
C ALA A 142 -2.93 -0.40 -26.39
N LEU A 143 -2.77 -1.23 -25.36
CA LEU A 143 -3.88 -1.77 -24.57
C LEU A 143 -4.60 -0.68 -23.74
N LYS A 144 -3.88 0.33 -23.25
CA LYS A 144 -4.47 1.45 -22.50
C LYS A 144 -5.49 2.23 -23.31
N THR A 145 -5.31 2.36 -24.61
CA THR A 145 -6.24 3.06 -25.52
C THR A 145 -7.61 2.40 -25.52
N GLY A 146 -7.67 1.07 -25.56
CA GLY A 146 -8.92 0.30 -25.51
C GLY A 146 -9.50 0.12 -24.10
N ARG A 147 -8.71 0.39 -23.06
CA ARG A 147 -9.03 0.11 -21.65
C ARG A 147 -8.67 1.28 -20.73
N PRO A 148 -9.24 2.47 -20.93
CA PRO A 148 -8.83 3.69 -20.24
C PRO A 148 -9.06 3.67 -18.73
N LYS A 149 -9.94 2.79 -18.22
CA LYS A 149 -10.26 2.64 -16.80
C LYS A 149 -9.63 1.40 -16.15
N ASP A 150 -8.67 0.78 -16.80
CA ASP A 150 -7.96 -0.39 -16.24
C ASP A 150 -6.76 0.07 -15.40
N GLY A 151 -6.94 0.15 -14.09
CA GLY A 151 -5.88 0.55 -13.15
C GLY A 151 -4.72 -0.46 -13.09
N TRP A 152 -5.00 -1.75 -13.24
CA TRP A 152 -3.97 -2.79 -13.27
C TRP A 152 -3.04 -2.64 -14.47
N LEU A 153 -3.62 -2.36 -15.62
CA LEU A 153 -2.85 -2.13 -16.85
C LEU A 153 -1.92 -0.92 -16.71
N ARG A 154 -2.45 0.17 -16.16
CA ARG A 154 -1.66 1.38 -15.89
C ARG A 154 -0.56 1.14 -14.87
N PHE A 155 -0.86 0.45 -13.78
CA PHE A 155 0.16 0.09 -12.79
C PHE A 155 1.30 -0.71 -13.43
N ARG A 156 0.97 -1.75 -14.22
CA ARG A 156 1.95 -2.60 -14.91
C ARG A 156 2.78 -1.82 -15.93
N ALA A 157 2.14 -0.92 -16.68
CA ALA A 157 2.87 -0.02 -17.60
C ALA A 157 3.89 0.84 -16.83
N GLY A 158 3.49 1.45 -15.72
CA GLY A 158 4.40 2.22 -14.87
C GLY A 158 5.58 1.41 -14.34
N VAL A 159 5.36 0.14 -13.95
CA VAL A 159 6.44 -0.79 -13.56
C VAL A 159 7.42 -1.01 -14.71
N ALA A 160 6.92 -1.25 -15.92
CA ALA A 160 7.75 -1.49 -17.11
C ALA A 160 8.60 -0.25 -17.46
N PHE A 161 8.00 0.95 -17.48
CA PHE A 161 8.74 2.21 -17.67
C PHE A 161 9.83 2.40 -16.63
N ARG A 162 9.54 2.14 -15.35
CA ARG A 162 10.52 2.28 -14.29
C ARG A 162 11.65 1.25 -14.40
N LYS A 163 11.36 0.00 -14.80
CA LYS A 163 12.40 -1.01 -15.07
C LYS A 163 13.33 -0.55 -16.20
N ARG A 164 12.79 0.01 -17.28
CA ARG A 164 13.61 0.53 -18.37
C ARG A 164 14.45 1.73 -17.93
N TYR A 165 13.86 2.63 -17.17
CA TYR A 165 14.57 3.75 -16.58
C TYR A 165 15.76 3.33 -15.71
N ASP A 166 15.65 2.26 -14.92
CA ASP A 166 16.70 1.74 -14.05
C ASP A 166 17.71 0.83 -14.80
N SER A 167 17.57 0.71 -16.12
CA SER A 167 18.41 -0.14 -16.97
C SER A 167 19.33 0.67 -17.91
N ALA A 168 20.22 -0.03 -18.60
CA ALA A 168 21.04 0.55 -19.66
C ALA A 168 20.22 1.01 -20.89
N ALA A 169 18.99 0.56 -21.05
CA ALA A 169 18.07 0.93 -22.14
C ALA A 169 17.19 2.15 -21.80
N ARG A 170 17.56 2.92 -20.79
CA ARG A 170 16.86 4.13 -20.36
C ARG A 170 16.59 5.09 -21.52
N LEU A 171 15.35 5.56 -21.61
CA LEU A 171 14.95 6.61 -22.54
C LEU A 171 14.50 7.87 -21.77
N ALA A 172 14.63 9.04 -22.47
CA ALA A 172 14.09 10.28 -21.94
C ALA A 172 12.57 10.14 -21.71
N GLY A 173 12.10 10.55 -20.54
CA GLY A 173 10.68 10.49 -20.19
C GLY A 173 10.25 9.22 -19.46
N ASP A 174 11.05 8.15 -19.40
CA ASP A 174 10.65 6.89 -18.74
C ASP A 174 10.23 7.09 -17.28
N PHE A 175 10.95 7.92 -16.55
CA PHE A 175 10.61 8.22 -15.15
C PHE A 175 9.26 8.96 -15.05
N ALA A 176 9.05 9.98 -15.89
CA ALA A 176 7.80 10.73 -15.92
C ALA A 176 6.62 9.83 -16.31
N ASN A 177 6.80 8.98 -17.32
CA ASN A 177 5.79 8.01 -17.75
C ASN A 177 5.46 6.98 -16.65
N ALA A 178 6.46 6.52 -15.89
CA ALA A 178 6.21 5.62 -14.76
C ALA A 178 5.33 6.29 -13.70
N ILE A 179 5.65 7.52 -13.31
CA ILE A 179 4.89 8.28 -12.30
C ILE A 179 3.48 8.60 -12.78
N GLU A 180 3.32 9.01 -14.03
CA GLU A 180 2.00 9.29 -14.61
C GLU A 180 1.11 8.06 -14.60
N ASN A 181 1.60 6.93 -15.08
CA ASN A 181 0.84 5.67 -15.10
C ASN A 181 0.47 5.19 -13.69
N TRP A 182 1.36 5.29 -12.70
CA TRP A 182 1.04 4.95 -11.31
C TRP A 182 0.04 5.92 -10.68
N GLY A 183 0.14 7.22 -10.98
CA GLY A 183 -0.81 8.23 -10.55
C GLY A 183 -2.22 7.95 -11.09
N GLU A 184 -2.32 7.71 -12.39
CA GLU A 184 -3.59 7.36 -13.04
C GLU A 184 -4.18 6.04 -12.52
N ALA A 185 -3.33 5.03 -12.22
CA ALA A 185 -3.80 3.80 -11.59
C ALA A 185 -4.46 4.09 -10.23
N LEU A 186 -3.85 4.92 -9.38
CA LEU A 186 -4.42 5.31 -8.10
C LEU A 186 -5.66 6.21 -8.22
N GLU A 187 -5.77 7.02 -9.27
CA GLU A 187 -6.99 7.76 -9.57
C GLU A 187 -8.15 6.81 -9.90
N ILE A 188 -7.86 5.66 -10.53
CA ILE A 188 -8.84 4.62 -10.85
C ILE A 188 -9.23 3.83 -9.59
N ASP A 189 -8.25 3.35 -8.83
CA ASP A 189 -8.49 2.63 -7.57
C ASP A 189 -7.55 3.10 -6.45
N PRO A 190 -7.99 4.04 -5.60
CA PRO A 190 -7.19 4.59 -4.51
C PRO A 190 -6.97 3.61 -3.34
N ASN A 191 -7.67 2.46 -3.33
CA ASN A 191 -7.53 1.45 -2.27
C ASN A 191 -6.36 0.48 -2.50
N GLN A 192 -5.67 0.58 -3.63
CA GLN A 192 -4.52 -0.25 -3.95
C GLN A 192 -3.28 0.22 -3.19
N TYR A 193 -3.07 -0.35 -2.01
CA TYR A 193 -1.94 -0.01 -1.15
C TYR A 193 -0.59 -0.26 -1.84
N ILE A 194 -0.44 -1.37 -2.57
CA ILE A 194 0.78 -1.72 -3.30
C ILE A 194 1.13 -0.66 -4.35
N TRP A 195 0.15 -0.14 -5.09
CA TRP A 195 0.39 0.90 -6.09
C TRP A 195 0.85 2.21 -5.45
N ARG A 196 0.23 2.60 -4.33
CA ARG A 196 0.65 3.77 -3.55
C ARG A 196 2.08 3.62 -3.04
N ARG A 197 2.40 2.44 -2.47
CA ARG A 197 3.76 2.13 -2.01
C ARG A 197 4.78 2.20 -3.13
N ARG A 198 4.43 1.83 -4.35
CA ARG A 198 5.31 1.92 -5.50
C ARG A 198 5.74 3.36 -5.78
N ILE A 199 4.81 4.32 -5.76
CA ILE A 199 5.14 5.74 -5.90
C ILE A 199 6.00 6.22 -4.73
N GLN A 200 5.66 5.85 -3.50
CA GLN A 200 6.41 6.26 -2.32
C GLN A 200 7.85 5.73 -2.30
N GLN A 201 8.08 4.56 -2.82
CA GLN A 201 9.39 3.91 -2.81
C GLN A 201 10.28 4.26 -4.00
N TYR A 202 9.68 4.49 -5.16
CA TYR A 202 10.38 4.62 -6.43
C TYR A 202 9.98 5.87 -7.21
N GLY A 203 9.04 6.64 -6.71
CA GLY A 203 8.60 7.90 -7.28
C GLY A 203 9.46 9.09 -6.87
N PRO A 204 9.03 10.30 -7.22
CA PRO A 204 9.73 11.52 -6.88
C PRO A 204 9.69 11.74 -5.36
N ARG A 205 10.82 12.12 -4.80
CA ARG A 205 10.88 12.66 -3.44
C ARG A 205 10.39 14.09 -3.45
N LEU A 206 9.31 14.33 -2.73
CA LEU A 206 8.77 15.68 -2.63
C LEU A 206 9.40 16.47 -1.46
N ASP A 207 9.46 15.95 -0.24
CA ASP A 207 9.96 16.74 0.90
C ASP A 207 10.71 15.96 1.98
N LYS A 208 10.40 14.71 2.24
CA LYS A 208 11.06 13.93 3.29
C LYS A 208 11.51 12.59 2.75
N PRO A 209 12.71 12.13 3.16
CA PRO A 209 13.04 10.74 2.96
C PRO A 209 11.95 9.91 3.62
N TYR A 210 11.28 9.10 2.82
CA TYR A 210 10.34 8.14 3.36
C TYR A 210 11.13 7.12 4.21
N PRO A 211 10.86 6.92 5.50
CA PRO A 211 11.71 6.14 6.41
C PRO A 211 11.72 4.64 6.12
N PHE A 212 11.16 4.23 4.99
CA PHE A 212 10.92 2.85 4.63
C PHE A 212 12.18 1.99 4.51
N TYR A 213 13.32 2.61 4.30
CA TYR A 213 14.61 1.94 4.13
C TYR A 213 15.66 2.43 5.13
N ASP A 214 15.25 3.02 6.23
CA ASP A 214 16.18 3.49 7.29
C ASP A 214 16.96 2.33 7.91
N TRP A 215 16.48 1.11 7.74
CA TRP A 215 17.15 -0.10 8.15
C TRP A 215 18.41 -0.43 7.31
N VAL A 216 18.53 0.07 6.07
CA VAL A 216 19.64 -0.29 5.15
C VAL A 216 21.01 0.04 5.69
N PRO A 217 21.28 1.22 6.29
CA PRO A 217 22.58 1.50 6.91
C PRO A 217 22.91 0.55 8.06
N ALA A 218 21.93 0.23 8.90
CA ALA A 218 22.10 -0.73 9.99
C ALA A 218 22.39 -2.14 9.46
N ALA A 219 21.65 -2.59 8.45
CA ALA A 219 21.87 -3.88 7.80
C ALA A 219 23.29 -4.01 7.25
N ARG A 220 23.75 -3.01 6.49
CA ARG A 220 25.10 -2.99 5.94
C ARG A 220 26.17 -3.07 7.04
N LYS A 221 26.00 -2.27 8.10
CA LYS A 221 26.93 -2.28 9.24
C LYS A 221 27.00 -3.66 9.91
N GLU A 222 25.87 -4.27 10.20
CA GLU A 222 25.81 -5.57 10.89
C GLU A 222 26.34 -6.72 10.00
N ILE A 223 26.01 -6.71 8.70
CA ILE A 223 26.53 -7.70 7.74
C ILE A 223 28.04 -7.60 7.65
N THR A 224 28.59 -6.37 7.51
CA THR A 224 30.04 -6.17 7.46
C THR A 224 30.72 -6.58 8.77
N ALA A 225 30.09 -6.32 9.92
CA ALA A 225 30.63 -6.74 11.23
C ALA A 225 30.72 -8.27 11.37
N ARG A 226 29.91 -9.03 10.64
CA ARG A 226 30.01 -10.49 10.55
C ARG A 226 31.05 -10.99 9.55
N GLY A 227 31.80 -10.09 8.89
CA GLY A 227 32.80 -10.45 7.87
C GLY A 227 32.18 -10.73 6.48
N GLU A 228 30.91 -10.43 6.27
CA GLU A 228 30.22 -10.64 5.00
C GLU A 228 30.21 -9.35 4.16
N THR A 229 30.13 -9.51 2.83
CA THR A 229 29.89 -8.37 1.92
C THR A 229 28.41 -8.13 1.77
N PRO A 230 27.89 -6.92 2.12
CA PRO A 230 26.48 -6.61 1.96
C PRO A 230 26.05 -6.65 0.48
N THR A 231 24.88 -7.19 0.22
CA THR A 231 24.24 -7.15 -1.11
C THR A 231 24.16 -5.71 -1.61
N SER A 232 24.67 -5.45 -2.82
CA SER A 232 24.58 -4.16 -3.47
C SER A 232 23.15 -3.88 -3.91
N LEU A 233 22.76 -2.60 -3.86
CA LEU A 233 21.46 -2.15 -4.33
C LEU A 233 21.60 -1.44 -5.68
N GLY A 234 20.83 -1.84 -6.68
CA GLY A 234 20.77 -1.15 -7.97
C GLY A 234 20.13 0.24 -7.88
N VAL A 235 19.21 0.42 -6.93
CA VAL A 235 18.59 1.71 -6.61
C VAL A 235 18.72 1.96 -5.12
N GLU A 236 19.57 2.91 -4.75
CA GLU A 236 19.83 3.27 -3.35
C GLU A 236 18.60 3.93 -2.71
N PRO A 237 18.31 3.62 -1.43
CA PRO A 237 17.32 4.38 -0.67
C PRO A 237 17.81 5.83 -0.55
N GLY A 238 16.97 6.73 -0.95
CA GLY A 238 17.38 8.12 -0.95
C GLY A 238 17.94 8.63 -2.26
N GLY A 239 18.31 7.78 -3.18
CA GLY A 239 18.64 8.11 -4.56
C GLY A 239 17.42 8.30 -5.46
N ALA A 240 16.22 8.35 -4.90
CA ALA A 240 15.06 8.75 -5.66
C ALA A 240 15.31 10.13 -6.22
N GLU A 241 15.21 10.25 -7.53
CA GLU A 241 15.50 11.46 -8.23
C GLU A 241 14.58 12.59 -7.78
N PHE A 242 15.14 13.75 -7.58
CA PHE A 242 14.37 14.97 -7.41
C PHE A 242 13.67 15.27 -8.73
N ALA A 243 12.52 14.65 -8.96
CA ALA A 243 11.63 15.13 -9.97
C ALA A 243 11.20 16.53 -9.52
N LYS A 244 11.42 17.53 -10.36
CA LYS A 244 10.71 18.80 -10.19
C LYS A 244 9.24 18.43 -10.04
N PRO A 245 8.54 18.88 -8.97
CA PRO A 245 7.14 18.55 -8.80
C PRO A 245 6.42 18.88 -10.11
N LEU A 246 5.69 17.92 -10.65
CA LEU A 246 4.78 18.19 -11.75
C LEU A 246 3.93 19.36 -11.29
N LYS A 247 3.71 20.37 -12.13
CA LYS A 247 2.88 21.56 -11.81
C LYS A 247 1.53 21.20 -11.18
N ARG A 248 1.03 19.97 -11.39
CA ARG A 248 -0.16 19.41 -10.75
C ARG A 248 -0.07 19.29 -9.21
N PHE A 249 1.14 19.18 -8.65
CA PHE A 249 1.35 19.19 -7.20
C PHE A 249 1.68 20.58 -6.64
N ALA A 250 1.96 21.54 -7.50
CA ALA A 250 2.27 22.92 -7.14
C ALA A 250 1.03 23.83 -7.07
N ALA A 251 -0.13 23.35 -7.48
CA ALA A 251 -1.39 24.07 -7.28
C ALA A 251 -1.96 23.71 -5.90
N SER A 252 -1.33 24.17 -4.83
CA SER A 252 -2.09 24.49 -3.64
C SER A 252 -2.96 25.69 -4.02
N SER A 253 -4.15 25.43 -4.53
CA SER A 253 -5.22 26.42 -4.42
C SER A 253 -5.37 26.71 -2.93
N ASP A 254 -5.44 27.96 -2.52
CA ASP A 254 -5.72 28.36 -1.12
C ASP A 254 -7.02 27.77 -0.58
N THR A 255 -7.80 27.14 -1.44
CA THR A 255 -9.01 26.40 -1.08
C THR A 255 -8.68 24.91 -0.98
N PRO A 256 -8.77 24.30 0.22
CA PRO A 256 -8.49 22.89 0.39
C PRO A 256 -9.46 22.07 -0.45
N SER A 257 -8.93 21.18 -1.30
CA SER A 257 -9.75 20.25 -2.06
C SER A 257 -10.17 19.07 -1.19
N ASN A 258 -11.42 18.64 -1.34
CA ASN A 258 -11.92 17.44 -0.67
C ASN A 258 -11.12 16.21 -1.14
N PRO A 259 -10.45 15.47 -0.23
CA PRO A 259 -9.58 14.37 -0.60
C PRO A 259 -10.32 13.12 -1.11
N ASP A 260 -11.60 12.94 -0.76
CA ASP A 260 -12.44 11.84 -1.24
C ASP A 260 -13.89 12.24 -1.50
N PRO A 261 -14.14 13.14 -2.48
CA PRO A 261 -15.47 13.70 -2.75
C PRO A 261 -16.46 12.65 -3.27
N ARG A 262 -15.97 11.56 -3.83
CA ARG A 262 -16.78 10.50 -4.44
C ARG A 262 -16.93 9.26 -3.55
N LYS A 263 -16.44 9.30 -2.32
CA LYS A 263 -16.46 8.17 -1.36
C LYS A 263 -15.89 6.89 -1.94
N ARG A 264 -14.73 6.99 -2.60
CA ARG A 264 -14.09 5.85 -3.27
C ARG A 264 -13.19 5.06 -2.34
N ILE A 265 -12.76 5.66 -1.24
CA ILE A 265 -11.95 4.97 -0.24
C ILE A 265 -12.84 4.01 0.54
N ALA A 266 -12.39 2.78 0.71
CA ALA A 266 -13.12 1.73 1.41
C ALA A 266 -13.45 2.14 2.85
N PRO A 267 -14.69 1.92 3.33
CA PRO A 267 -15.07 2.23 4.70
C PRO A 267 -14.35 1.31 5.70
N ASP A 268 -14.09 1.82 6.90
CA ASP A 268 -13.58 1.03 8.02
C ASP A 268 -14.70 0.22 8.69
N ILE A 269 -15.07 -0.90 8.07
CA ILE A 269 -16.12 -1.80 8.57
C ILE A 269 -15.62 -2.54 9.81
N GLU A 270 -14.35 -2.91 9.84
CA GLU A 270 -13.68 -3.64 10.91
C GLU A 270 -13.46 -2.79 12.16
N LYS A 271 -13.66 -1.48 12.06
CA LYS A 271 -13.46 -0.52 13.14
C LYS A 271 -12.05 -0.58 13.74
N PHE A 272 -11.04 -0.55 12.87
CA PHE A 272 -9.63 -0.47 13.30
C PHE A 272 -9.36 0.75 14.16
N ILE A 273 -10.05 1.86 13.86
CA ILE A 273 -9.93 3.09 14.62
C ILE A 273 -11.29 3.47 15.20
N ARG A 274 -11.31 3.76 16.50
CA ARG A 274 -12.47 4.32 17.20
C ARG A 274 -12.35 5.83 17.25
N ILE A 275 -13.41 6.55 16.91
CA ILE A 275 -13.47 8.02 16.97
C ILE A 275 -14.33 8.40 18.16
N GLU A 276 -13.74 9.15 19.08
CA GLU A 276 -14.40 9.75 20.24
C GLU A 276 -14.48 11.26 20.02
N SER A 277 -15.57 11.89 20.43
CA SER A 277 -15.75 13.35 20.28
C SER A 277 -16.22 13.98 21.59
N THR A 278 -15.69 15.19 21.87
CA THR A 278 -16.12 16.02 22.99
C THR A 278 -16.33 17.45 22.48
N VAL A 279 -17.47 18.06 22.81
CA VAL A 279 -17.78 19.44 22.43
C VAL A 279 -17.71 20.33 23.66
N VAL A 280 -16.93 21.39 23.56
CA VAL A 280 -16.75 22.37 24.63
C VAL A 280 -17.26 23.73 24.14
N PRO A 281 -18.32 24.28 24.74
CA PRO A 281 -18.78 25.61 24.39
C PRO A 281 -17.79 26.69 24.90
N SER A 282 -17.56 27.70 24.07
CA SER A 282 -16.78 28.85 24.52
C SER A 282 -17.61 29.73 25.44
N THR A 283 -17.05 30.09 26.59
CA THR A 283 -17.68 31.00 27.56
C THR A 283 -17.32 32.45 27.32
N LYS A 284 -16.43 32.76 26.37
CA LYS A 284 -15.91 34.10 26.11
C LYS A 284 -16.28 34.60 24.72
N GLY A 285 -16.96 35.75 24.65
CA GLY A 285 -17.22 36.47 23.40
C GLY A 285 -18.68 36.70 23.09
N SER A 286 -18.96 37.65 22.17
CA SER A 286 -20.30 38.03 21.73
C SER A 286 -20.87 37.08 20.66
N SER A 287 -20.06 36.29 20.02
CA SER A 287 -20.45 35.28 19.03
C SER A 287 -20.38 33.88 19.61
N PRO A 288 -21.31 32.98 19.28
CA PRO A 288 -21.22 31.58 19.72
C PRO A 288 -19.98 30.93 19.11
N ALA A 289 -19.18 30.30 19.95
CA ALA A 289 -18.03 29.53 19.53
C ALA A 289 -18.04 28.18 20.23
N LEU A 290 -17.61 27.15 19.52
CA LEU A 290 -17.48 25.78 20.00
C LEU A 290 -16.09 25.28 19.67
N ARG A 291 -15.54 24.44 20.54
CA ARG A 291 -14.37 23.64 20.26
C ARG A 291 -14.77 22.19 20.29
N VAL A 292 -14.51 21.49 19.19
CA VAL A 292 -14.69 20.05 19.08
C VAL A 292 -13.33 19.38 19.22
N HIS A 293 -13.22 18.51 20.19
CA HIS A 293 -12.05 17.67 20.40
C HIS A 293 -12.35 16.25 19.88
N LEU A 294 -11.61 15.80 18.88
CA LEU A 294 -11.69 14.45 18.33
C LEU A 294 -10.49 13.65 18.80
N VAL A 295 -10.74 12.41 19.23
CA VAL A 295 -9.70 11.44 19.56
C VAL A 295 -9.88 10.21 18.67
N PHE A 296 -8.84 9.87 17.94
CA PHE A 296 -8.75 8.69 17.10
C PHE A 296 -7.92 7.65 17.84
N ARG A 297 -8.54 6.55 18.20
CA ARG A 297 -7.92 5.53 19.03
C ARG A 297 -7.86 4.19 18.28
N PRO A 298 -6.68 3.58 18.12
CA PRO A 298 -6.56 2.22 17.64
C PRO A 298 -7.39 1.25 18.49
N ASN A 299 -8.11 0.36 17.85
CA ASN A 299 -9.00 -0.58 18.52
C ASN A 299 -8.22 -1.77 19.07
N ALA A 300 -8.06 -1.83 20.38
CA ALA A 300 -7.32 -2.89 21.06
C ALA A 300 -7.94 -4.29 20.86
N GLU A 301 -9.24 -4.38 20.65
CA GLU A 301 -9.91 -5.68 20.40
C GLU A 301 -9.43 -6.32 19.09
N ASN A 302 -9.13 -5.48 18.08
CA ASN A 302 -8.60 -5.92 16.80
C ASN A 302 -7.05 -5.89 16.79
N LYS A 303 -6.40 -5.55 17.92
CA LYS A 303 -4.98 -5.28 18.03
C LYS A 303 -4.50 -4.28 16.96
N ALA A 304 -5.37 -3.33 16.62
CA ALA A 304 -5.10 -2.36 15.59
C ALA A 304 -4.02 -1.38 16.01
N HIS A 305 -3.24 -0.92 15.04
CA HIS A 305 -2.22 0.11 15.24
C HIS A 305 -2.10 0.99 13.99
N TRP A 306 -1.49 2.16 14.14
CA TRP A 306 -1.20 3.06 13.05
C TRP A 306 -0.05 2.54 12.20
N ASN A 307 -0.18 2.70 10.89
CA ASN A 307 0.96 2.56 10.00
C ASN A 307 1.64 3.93 9.85
N ASN A 308 2.68 4.16 10.64
CA ASN A 308 3.44 5.41 10.62
C ASN A 308 4.40 5.52 9.43
N GLU A 309 4.53 4.48 8.64
CA GLU A 309 5.30 4.50 7.39
C GLU A 309 4.51 5.08 6.20
N ALA A 310 3.21 5.33 6.37
CA ALA A 310 2.34 5.99 5.41
C ALA A 310 2.04 7.43 5.84
N GLU A 311 1.17 8.13 5.11
CA GLU A 311 0.73 9.46 5.47
C GLU A 311 -0.03 9.44 6.82
N GLY A 312 -0.03 10.58 7.52
CA GLY A 312 -0.80 10.75 8.75
C GLY A 312 -2.31 10.71 8.51
N VAL A 313 -3.07 10.95 9.58
CA VAL A 313 -4.53 10.99 9.47
C VAL A 313 -4.96 12.28 8.78
N ILE A 314 -5.75 12.18 7.72
CA ILE A 314 -6.37 13.31 7.04
C ILE A 314 -7.82 13.40 7.50
N VAL A 315 -8.24 14.57 7.99
CA VAL A 315 -9.61 14.82 8.41
C VAL A 315 -10.23 15.88 7.51
N TRP A 316 -11.38 15.57 6.95
CA TRP A 316 -12.22 16.49 6.19
C TRP A 316 -13.48 16.78 6.96
N LEU A 317 -13.88 18.06 7.00
CA LEU A 317 -15.01 18.56 7.76
C LEU A 317 -15.96 19.33 6.85
N ASP A 318 -17.24 19.06 7.00
CA ASP A 318 -18.30 19.83 6.35
C ASP A 318 -18.83 20.89 7.32
N ALA A 319 -18.66 22.16 6.97
CA ALA A 319 -19.12 23.26 7.81
C ALA A 319 -20.64 23.19 7.99
N PRO A 320 -21.15 23.12 9.23
CA PRO A 320 -22.58 23.15 9.46
C PRO A 320 -23.17 24.52 9.11
N ASN A 321 -24.43 24.55 8.67
CA ASN A 321 -25.13 25.83 8.36
C ASN A 321 -25.07 26.79 9.56
N GLY A 322 -24.66 28.03 9.30
CA GLY A 322 -24.49 29.05 10.33
C GLY A 322 -23.22 29.00 11.15
N TRP A 323 -22.32 28.07 10.83
CA TRP A 323 -21.01 27.92 11.47
C TRP A 323 -19.88 28.04 10.47
N LYS A 324 -18.76 28.59 10.90
CA LYS A 324 -17.50 28.63 10.18
C LYS A 324 -16.50 27.74 10.89
N LEU A 325 -15.81 26.92 10.12
CA LEU A 325 -14.67 26.13 10.57
C LEU A 325 -13.39 26.94 10.45
N ASP A 326 -12.48 26.76 11.38
CA ASP A 326 -11.10 27.27 11.26
C ASP A 326 -10.39 26.66 10.04
N ARG A 327 -10.59 25.37 9.82
CA ARG A 327 -10.04 24.63 8.66
C ARG A 327 -10.97 23.48 8.26
N GLN A 328 -11.20 23.33 6.97
CA GLN A 328 -11.95 22.20 6.43
C GLN A 328 -11.12 20.91 6.33
N LYS A 329 -9.88 21.05 5.91
CA LYS A 329 -8.92 19.93 5.84
C LYS A 329 -7.88 20.08 6.93
N GLN A 330 -7.71 19.05 7.71
CA GLN A 330 -6.70 18.99 8.77
C GLN A 330 -5.91 17.69 8.66
N GLU A 331 -4.66 17.72 9.10
CA GLU A 331 -3.76 16.57 9.06
C GLU A 331 -3.17 16.36 10.45
N ILE A 332 -3.22 15.13 10.94
CA ILE A 332 -2.56 14.73 12.17
C ILE A 332 -1.30 13.96 11.77
N PRO A 333 -0.11 14.49 12.07
CA PRO A 333 1.14 13.86 11.69
C PRO A 333 1.33 12.52 12.42
N ASN A 334 2.19 11.68 11.86
CA ASN A 334 2.61 10.45 12.50
C ASN A 334 3.57 10.71 13.67
N ASP A 335 3.49 9.84 14.67
CA ASP A 335 4.51 9.74 15.71
C ASP A 335 5.83 9.19 15.16
N ALA A 336 6.90 9.33 15.94
CA ALA A 336 8.16 8.66 15.66
C ALA A 336 8.00 7.13 15.81
N GLY A 337 8.65 6.38 14.92
CA GLY A 337 8.58 4.92 14.88
C GLY A 337 7.65 4.40 13.79
N ALA A 338 7.87 3.17 13.32
CA ALA A 338 7.13 2.59 12.18
C ALA A 338 5.67 2.27 12.51
N VAL A 339 5.38 1.97 13.77
CA VAL A 339 4.05 1.61 14.28
C VAL A 339 3.76 2.34 15.58
N SER A 340 2.49 2.63 15.84
CA SER A 340 2.04 3.23 17.10
C SER A 340 0.61 2.82 17.40
N ASP A 341 0.32 2.51 18.64
CA ASP A 341 -1.02 2.28 19.19
C ASP A 341 -1.56 3.49 19.98
N LYS A 342 -0.78 4.59 20.01
CA LYS A 342 -1.15 5.79 20.75
C LYS A 342 -2.35 6.49 20.12
N PRO A 343 -3.28 7.00 20.94
CA PRO A 343 -4.36 7.84 20.46
C PRO A 343 -3.83 9.12 19.79
N ARG A 344 -4.50 9.56 18.74
CA ARG A 344 -4.25 10.83 18.08
C ARG A 344 -5.41 11.77 18.33
N SER A 345 -5.14 13.04 18.48
CA SER A 345 -6.18 14.03 18.75
C SER A 345 -6.13 15.19 17.78
N LEU A 346 -7.29 15.80 17.57
CA LEU A 346 -7.50 16.97 16.75
C LEU A 346 -8.46 17.92 17.45
N GLU A 347 -8.12 19.19 17.47
CA GLU A 347 -9.01 20.26 17.91
C GLU A 347 -9.55 21.06 16.72
N ILE A 348 -10.86 21.31 16.72
CA ILE A 348 -11.57 22.01 15.67
C ILE A 348 -12.28 23.18 16.31
N GLU A 349 -12.07 24.37 15.79
CA GLU A 349 -12.78 25.57 16.25
C GLU A 349 -13.91 25.90 15.28
N LEU A 350 -15.11 26.07 15.84
CA LEU A 350 -16.29 26.56 15.12
C LEU A 350 -16.71 27.90 15.67
N THR A 351 -16.89 28.85 14.78
CA THR A 351 -17.45 30.16 15.11
C THR A 351 -18.81 30.32 14.43
N GLY A 352 -19.83 30.57 15.23
CA GLY A 352 -21.20 30.74 14.74
C GLY A 352 -21.58 32.18 14.48
N ASP A 353 -22.44 32.40 13.51
CA ASP A 353 -23.13 33.69 13.32
C ASP A 353 -24.17 33.91 14.42
N ARG A 354 -24.70 35.14 14.59
CA ARG A 354 -25.66 35.45 15.64
C ARG A 354 -26.92 34.56 15.66
N GLY A 355 -27.24 33.89 14.54
CA GLY A 355 -28.36 32.95 14.40
C GLY A 355 -27.96 31.49 14.62
N ALA A 356 -26.66 31.16 14.82
CA ALA A 356 -26.17 29.78 14.89
C ALA A 356 -26.73 28.97 16.07
N LYS A 357 -27.21 29.62 17.14
CA LYS A 357 -27.84 28.92 18.28
C LYS A 357 -29.09 28.11 17.87
N ASN A 358 -29.74 28.43 16.74
CA ASN A 358 -30.90 27.74 16.20
C ASN A 358 -30.60 26.97 14.91
N ALA A 359 -29.34 26.92 14.47
CA ALA A 359 -28.89 26.30 13.23
C ALA A 359 -28.53 24.83 13.43
N ALA A 360 -27.95 24.21 12.38
CA ALA A 360 -27.58 22.80 12.34
C ALA A 360 -26.84 22.35 13.60
N THR A 361 -27.31 21.25 14.17
CA THR A 361 -26.86 20.73 15.48
C THR A 361 -25.76 19.68 15.37
N THR A 362 -25.25 19.45 14.18
CA THR A 362 -24.26 18.39 13.94
C THR A 362 -23.16 18.84 12.99
N LEU A 363 -21.92 18.55 13.37
CA LEU A 363 -20.74 18.62 12.52
C LEU A 363 -20.55 17.26 11.86
N LYS A 364 -20.47 17.23 10.55
CA LYS A 364 -20.18 16.02 9.76
C LYS A 364 -18.75 16.08 9.23
N GLY A 365 -18.13 14.92 9.10
CA GLY A 365 -16.82 14.81 8.53
C GLY A 365 -16.43 13.36 8.28
N TYR A 366 -15.22 13.20 7.79
CA TYR A 366 -14.61 11.87 7.68
C TYR A 366 -13.11 11.96 7.92
N ALA A 367 -12.55 10.84 8.33
CA ALA A 367 -11.13 10.63 8.46
C ALA A 367 -10.63 9.60 7.44
N LEU A 368 -9.45 9.86 6.88
CA LEU A 368 -8.71 8.92 6.03
C LEU A 368 -7.43 8.56 6.76
N TYR A 369 -7.12 7.28 6.84
CA TYR A 369 -5.97 6.81 7.59
C TYR A 369 -5.48 5.44 7.15
N TYR A 370 -4.24 5.14 7.51
CA TYR A 370 -3.64 3.83 7.39
C TYR A 370 -3.62 3.15 8.75
N ALA A 371 -4.27 2.01 8.84
CA ALA A 371 -4.28 1.18 10.03
C ALA A 371 -3.84 -0.25 9.67
N CYS A 372 -3.19 -0.91 10.61
CA CYS A 372 -2.77 -2.29 10.47
C CYS A 372 -3.47 -3.16 11.52
N GLU A 373 -3.76 -4.39 11.15
CA GLU A 373 -4.27 -5.43 12.02
C GLU A 373 -3.10 -6.24 12.59
N ASP A 374 -2.92 -6.28 13.90
CA ASP A 374 -1.89 -7.07 14.60
C ASP A 374 -0.45 -6.92 14.02
N VAL A 375 0.55 -7.49 14.67
CA VAL A 375 1.97 -7.37 14.29
C VAL A 375 2.28 -8.03 12.93
N ASP A 376 1.55 -9.09 12.58
CA ASP A 376 1.68 -9.82 11.31
C ASP A 376 0.50 -9.56 10.36
N GLY A 377 -0.36 -8.60 10.67
CA GLY A 377 -1.57 -8.31 9.93
C GLY A 377 -1.38 -7.42 8.71
N VAL A 378 -2.46 -7.21 7.98
CA VAL A 378 -2.49 -6.39 6.77
C VAL A 378 -2.70 -4.93 7.13
N CYS A 379 -1.87 -4.05 6.57
CA CYS A 379 -2.11 -2.61 6.62
C CYS A 379 -3.06 -2.19 5.50
N VAL A 380 -4.04 -1.39 5.85
CA VAL A 380 -5.10 -0.96 4.92
C VAL A 380 -5.31 0.55 4.98
N TYR A 381 -5.71 1.14 3.86
CA TYR A 381 -6.18 2.52 3.79
C TYR A 381 -7.69 2.54 3.92
N ARG A 382 -8.22 3.32 4.87
CA ARG A 382 -9.65 3.32 5.21
C ARG A 382 -10.19 4.74 5.33
N ARG A 383 -11.50 4.83 5.09
CA ARG A 383 -12.32 6.00 5.37
C ARG A 383 -13.29 5.69 6.49
N GLN A 384 -13.42 6.60 7.44
CA GLN A 384 -14.42 6.54 8.48
C GLN A 384 -15.21 7.85 8.53
N ASP A 385 -16.48 7.82 8.14
CA ASP A 385 -17.40 8.93 8.28
C ASP A 385 -17.81 9.06 9.76
N PHE A 386 -17.93 10.30 10.26
CA PHE A 386 -18.38 10.58 11.62
C PHE A 386 -19.34 11.76 11.68
N THR A 387 -20.09 11.82 12.77
CA THR A 387 -21.03 12.91 13.06
C THR A 387 -20.90 13.28 14.53
N VAL A 388 -20.70 14.58 14.81
CA VAL A 388 -20.57 15.11 16.16
C VAL A 388 -21.78 15.98 16.48
N PRO A 389 -22.60 15.64 17.47
CA PRO A 389 -23.64 16.52 17.99
C PRO A 389 -23.00 17.78 18.60
N LEU A 390 -23.47 18.96 18.22
CA LEU A 390 -22.95 20.26 18.71
C LEU A 390 -23.75 20.82 19.92
N LYS A 391 -24.64 20.03 20.46
CA LYS A 391 -25.43 20.37 21.67
C LYS A 391 -25.09 19.45 22.80
#